data_9cb4e557199729db13dcfc1f7f3c2869
#
_entry.id   9cb4e557199729db13dcfc1f7f3c2869
#
_cell.length_a   1.000
_cell.length_b   1.000
_cell.length_c   1.000
_cell.angle_alpha   90.00
_cell.angle_beta   90.00
_cell.angle_gamma   90.00
#
_symmetry.space_group_name_H-M   'P 1'
#
loop_
_entity.id
_entity.type
_entity.pdbx_description
1 polymer ?
#
loop_
_entity_poly.entity_id
_entity_poly.type
_entity_poly.pdbx_seq_one_letter_code
_entity_poly.pdbx_strand_id
1 'polypeptide(L)'
;MQASPLKLDPIHLAIFESAPSQKGEIGILFFHGVGRRGRDFAPLFSSFAHDRPFWAVDARGHGASDRANGSYYIKDHAQDAIGVLEKITQSGTTPVVIFGHSMGALQAMAAAMLRPDLVRGLILEDPPGPRFLATLETNPYQHLFLAMQRFAGCPLPTAELARQLAEVQLPGATSSTSIRLGDVRDMASLRLSASCLKQVDPAVYDPLLAKTWLLGLDFDTMLKGIRCPVLLLAGEESRGGMLPVTEAERIASGVADCLWVRFPNTGHLIHWTATEACLASVHSFLESLER
;
A
#
# COMPACT_ATOMS: atom_id res chain seq x y z
N MET A 1 0.30 -20.02 -3.25
CA MET A 1 -0.20 -19.20 -4.37
C MET A 1 0.96 -18.82 -5.28
N GLN A 2 0.82 -19.04 -6.59
CA GLN A 2 1.77 -18.62 -7.61
C GLN A 2 1.18 -17.37 -8.30
N ALA A 3 2.04 -16.43 -8.71
CA ALA A 3 1.60 -15.27 -9.48
C ALA A 3 1.28 -15.69 -10.92
N SER A 4 0.25 -15.12 -11.50
CA SER A 4 -0.06 -15.17 -12.94
C SER A 4 0.09 -13.77 -13.55
N PRO A 5 0.48 -13.67 -14.84
CA PRO A 5 0.55 -12.39 -15.52
C PRO A 5 -0.86 -11.90 -15.89
N LEU A 6 -1.20 -10.67 -15.53
CA LEU A 6 -2.39 -9.96 -15.96
C LEU A 6 -1.99 -8.91 -17.00
N LYS A 7 -2.46 -9.05 -18.24
CA LYS A 7 -2.15 -8.09 -19.29
C LYS A 7 -3.06 -6.87 -19.20
N LEU A 8 -2.41 -5.70 -19.01
CA LEU A 8 -3.00 -4.38 -19.15
C LEU A 8 -2.15 -3.64 -20.19
N ASP A 9 -2.69 -3.27 -21.36
CA ASP A 9 -1.88 -2.59 -22.36
C ASP A 9 -1.42 -1.20 -21.86
N PRO A 10 -0.12 -0.89 -21.91
CA PRO A 10 0.99 -1.68 -22.47
C PRO A 10 1.78 -2.53 -21.42
N ILE A 11 1.30 -2.72 -20.21
CA ILE A 11 2.02 -3.31 -19.08
C ILE A 11 1.42 -4.65 -18.64
N HIS A 12 2.27 -5.57 -18.12
CA HIS A 12 1.80 -6.77 -17.43
C HIS A 12 2.02 -6.61 -15.93
N LEU A 13 1.00 -6.92 -15.15
CA LEU A 13 1.08 -6.99 -13.71
C LEU A 13 1.04 -8.46 -13.25
N ALA A 14 1.80 -8.77 -12.21
CA ALA A 14 1.71 -10.05 -11.53
C ALA A 14 0.58 -10.01 -10.51
N ILE A 15 -0.35 -10.94 -10.63
CA ILE A 15 -1.50 -11.08 -9.73
C ILE A 15 -1.49 -12.43 -9.03
N PHE A 16 -1.74 -12.43 -7.73
CA PHE A 16 -1.96 -13.61 -6.90
C PHE A 16 -3.45 -13.72 -6.63
N GLU A 17 -4.05 -14.87 -6.93
CA GLU A 17 -5.48 -15.10 -6.76
C GLU A 17 -5.72 -16.21 -5.74
N SER A 18 -6.74 -16.05 -4.90
CA SER A 18 -7.29 -17.16 -4.10
C SER A 18 -7.99 -18.18 -5.01
N ALA A 19 -8.29 -19.36 -4.47
CA ALA A 19 -9.21 -20.28 -5.14
C ALA A 19 -10.57 -19.58 -5.40
N PRO A 20 -11.30 -19.96 -6.47
CA PRO A 20 -12.64 -19.43 -6.71
C PRO A 20 -13.55 -19.65 -5.50
N SER A 21 -14.24 -18.59 -5.09
CA SER A 21 -15.25 -18.62 -4.03
C SER A 21 -16.66 -18.69 -4.64
N GLN A 22 -17.68 -18.83 -3.81
CA GLN A 22 -19.07 -18.88 -4.29
C GLN A 22 -19.49 -17.53 -4.89
N LYS A 23 -20.41 -17.56 -5.87
CA LYS A 23 -20.93 -16.34 -6.49
C LYS A 23 -21.67 -15.47 -5.47
N GLY A 24 -21.37 -14.19 -5.45
CA GLY A 24 -22.10 -13.19 -4.67
C GLY A 24 -21.34 -12.60 -3.49
N GLU A 25 -20.19 -13.17 -3.12
CA GLU A 25 -19.38 -12.65 -2.01
C GLU A 25 -18.54 -11.44 -2.43
N ILE A 26 -18.38 -10.47 -1.52
CA ILE A 26 -17.55 -9.30 -1.75
C ILE A 26 -16.08 -9.76 -1.80
N GLY A 27 -15.42 -9.54 -2.93
CA GLY A 27 -14.00 -9.82 -3.11
C GLY A 27 -13.10 -8.74 -2.53
N ILE A 28 -11.84 -9.08 -2.22
CA ILE A 28 -10.84 -8.13 -1.72
C ILE A 28 -9.67 -8.03 -2.69
N LEU A 29 -9.35 -6.81 -3.12
CA LEU A 29 -8.19 -6.50 -3.95
C LEU A 29 -7.13 -5.77 -3.14
N PHE A 30 -5.94 -6.36 -3.00
CA PHE A 30 -4.84 -5.82 -2.20
C PHE A 30 -3.82 -5.07 -3.07
N PHE A 31 -3.50 -3.82 -2.67
CA PHE A 31 -2.42 -3.01 -3.24
C PHE A 31 -1.41 -2.62 -2.15
N HIS A 32 -0.16 -3.00 -2.36
CA HIS A 32 0.94 -2.82 -1.41
C HIS A 32 1.58 -1.41 -1.46
N GLY A 33 2.39 -1.09 -0.45
CA GLY A 33 3.20 0.13 -0.38
C GLY A 33 4.45 0.08 -1.25
N VAL A 34 5.07 1.26 -1.47
CA VAL A 34 6.32 1.37 -2.24
C VAL A 34 7.43 0.48 -1.65
N GLY A 35 8.18 -0.18 -2.51
CA GLY A 35 9.24 -1.11 -2.12
C GLY A 35 8.77 -2.46 -1.57
N ARG A 36 7.46 -2.75 -1.65
CA ARG A 36 6.83 -3.99 -1.18
C ARG A 36 6.34 -4.84 -2.36
N ARG A 37 5.47 -5.81 -2.13
CA ARG A 37 4.87 -6.68 -3.17
C ARG A 37 3.53 -7.22 -2.71
N GLY A 38 2.71 -7.77 -3.61
CA GLY A 38 1.37 -8.27 -3.29
C GLY A 38 1.33 -9.32 -2.18
N ARG A 39 2.34 -10.20 -2.10
CA ARG A 39 2.46 -11.19 -1.02
C ARG A 39 2.78 -10.61 0.36
N ASP A 40 2.94 -9.30 0.47
CA ASP A 40 3.12 -8.64 1.75
C ASP A 40 1.89 -8.78 2.66
N PHE A 41 0.71 -8.94 2.06
CA PHE A 41 -0.52 -9.21 2.78
C PHE A 41 -0.73 -10.68 3.18
N ALA A 42 0.28 -11.54 3.01
CA ALA A 42 0.19 -12.96 3.38
C ALA A 42 -0.32 -13.24 4.80
N PRO A 43 -0.01 -12.41 5.83
CA PRO A 43 -0.60 -12.60 7.16
C PRO A 43 -2.13 -12.53 7.19
N LEU A 44 -2.77 -11.84 6.23
CA LEU A 44 -4.21 -11.69 6.15
C LEU A 44 -4.90 -12.76 5.29
N PHE A 45 -4.18 -13.38 4.35
CA PHE A 45 -4.78 -14.25 3.33
C PHE A 45 -5.54 -15.45 3.89
N SER A 46 -5.05 -16.07 4.95
CA SER A 46 -5.70 -17.24 5.56
C SER A 46 -7.08 -16.90 6.13
N SER A 47 -7.28 -15.66 6.56
CA SER A 47 -8.56 -15.19 7.10
C SER A 47 -9.65 -15.01 6.04
N PHE A 48 -9.26 -14.87 4.77
CA PHE A 48 -10.19 -14.65 3.65
C PHE A 48 -10.33 -15.85 2.72
N ALA A 49 -9.34 -16.76 2.71
CA ALA A 49 -9.22 -17.82 1.71
C ALA A 49 -10.39 -18.80 1.65
N HIS A 50 -11.19 -18.92 2.71
CA HIS A 50 -12.33 -19.83 2.78
C HIS A 50 -13.67 -19.14 2.48
N ASP A 51 -13.75 -17.83 2.74
CA ASP A 51 -15.02 -17.12 2.81
C ASP A 51 -15.25 -16.21 1.61
N ARG A 52 -14.19 -15.73 0.96
CA ARG A 52 -14.30 -14.74 -0.13
C ARG A 52 -13.13 -14.78 -1.10
N PRO A 53 -13.33 -14.40 -2.37
CA PRO A 53 -12.25 -14.29 -3.32
C PRO A 53 -11.36 -13.09 -2.96
N PHE A 54 -10.05 -13.25 -3.15
CA PHE A 54 -9.14 -12.13 -3.05
C PHE A 54 -8.05 -12.17 -4.12
N TRP A 55 -7.55 -11.00 -4.42
CA TRP A 55 -6.45 -10.76 -5.35
C TRP A 55 -5.41 -9.87 -4.69
N ALA A 56 -4.14 -10.16 -4.93
CA ALA A 56 -3.05 -9.30 -4.48
C ALA A 56 -2.12 -9.03 -5.67
N VAL A 57 -1.82 -7.78 -5.92
CA VAL A 57 -1.11 -7.34 -7.14
C VAL A 57 0.28 -6.84 -6.76
N ASP A 58 1.30 -7.30 -7.51
CA ASP A 58 2.56 -6.57 -7.54
C ASP A 58 2.35 -5.31 -8.40
N ALA A 59 2.55 -4.13 -7.83
CA ALA A 59 2.41 -2.88 -8.56
C ALA A 59 3.47 -2.75 -9.68
N ARG A 60 3.23 -1.92 -10.69
CA ARG A 60 4.25 -1.60 -11.71
C ARG A 60 5.59 -1.29 -11.06
N GLY A 61 6.68 -1.79 -11.63
CA GLY A 61 8.03 -1.62 -11.09
C GLY A 61 8.36 -2.43 -9.84
N HIS A 62 7.46 -3.33 -9.38
CA HIS A 62 7.66 -4.15 -8.18
C HIS A 62 7.43 -5.64 -8.49
N GLY A 63 8.08 -6.48 -7.69
CA GLY A 63 7.87 -7.92 -7.72
C GLY A 63 8.10 -8.54 -9.10
N ALA A 64 7.10 -9.25 -9.61
CA ALA A 64 7.13 -9.87 -10.93
C ALA A 64 6.38 -9.07 -12.00
N SER A 65 5.91 -7.85 -11.68
CA SER A 65 5.30 -6.93 -12.64
C SER A 65 6.33 -6.21 -13.50
N ASP A 66 5.88 -5.74 -14.68
CA ASP A 66 6.73 -5.00 -15.61
C ASP A 66 7.23 -3.67 -15.03
N ARG A 67 8.38 -3.23 -15.53
CA ARG A 67 8.92 -1.88 -15.31
C ARG A 67 8.26 -0.90 -16.28
N ALA A 68 8.00 0.33 -15.83
CA ALA A 68 7.18 1.30 -16.57
C ALA A 68 7.94 2.53 -17.11
N ASN A 69 9.28 2.43 -17.24
CA ASN A 69 10.12 3.48 -17.84
C ASN A 69 9.84 4.91 -17.35
N GLY A 70 9.72 5.08 -16.01
CA GLY A 70 9.52 6.40 -15.38
C GLY A 70 8.07 6.81 -15.13
N SER A 71 7.07 6.02 -15.52
CA SER A 71 5.64 6.29 -15.25
C SER A 71 5.23 5.67 -13.90
N TYR A 72 5.65 6.31 -12.78
CA TYR A 72 5.43 5.84 -11.41
C TYR A 72 4.70 6.84 -10.51
N TYR A 73 3.90 7.74 -11.12
CA TYR A 73 3.01 8.64 -10.38
C TYR A 73 1.78 7.87 -9.86
N ILE A 74 1.13 8.38 -8.82
CA ILE A 74 -0.09 7.74 -8.28
C ILE A 74 -1.19 7.60 -9.35
N LYS A 75 -1.31 8.57 -10.25
CA LYS A 75 -2.24 8.48 -11.39
C LYS A 75 -1.98 7.27 -12.30
N ASP A 76 -0.69 6.90 -12.49
CA ASP A 76 -0.32 5.76 -13.33
C ASP A 76 -0.69 4.44 -12.63
N HIS A 77 -0.41 4.34 -11.33
CA HIS A 77 -0.85 3.23 -10.48
C HIS A 77 -2.39 3.12 -10.42
N ALA A 78 -3.10 4.26 -10.39
CA ALA A 78 -4.56 4.27 -10.41
C ALA A 78 -5.14 3.70 -11.73
N GLN A 79 -4.52 3.99 -12.87
CA GLN A 79 -4.91 3.38 -14.14
C GLN A 79 -4.72 1.86 -14.14
N ASP A 80 -3.62 1.38 -13.54
CA ASP A 80 -3.43 -0.06 -13.35
C ASP A 80 -4.53 -0.67 -12.46
N ALA A 81 -4.86 0.00 -11.34
CA ALA A 81 -5.91 -0.46 -10.46
C ALA A 81 -7.26 -0.58 -11.18
N ILE A 82 -7.60 0.41 -12.01
CA ILE A 82 -8.81 0.39 -12.83
C ILE A 82 -8.76 -0.80 -13.81
N GLY A 83 -7.65 -1.01 -14.51
CA GLY A 83 -7.50 -2.13 -15.42
C GLY A 83 -7.63 -3.49 -14.73
N VAL A 84 -7.08 -3.63 -13.51
CA VAL A 84 -7.25 -4.84 -12.69
C VAL A 84 -8.72 -5.03 -12.30
N LEU A 85 -9.39 -3.98 -11.81
CA LEU A 85 -10.79 -4.01 -11.43
C LEU A 85 -11.68 -4.41 -12.60
N GLU A 86 -11.47 -3.83 -13.78
CA GLU A 86 -12.23 -4.18 -15.00
C GLU A 86 -12.07 -5.66 -15.35
N LYS A 87 -10.86 -6.21 -15.24
CA LYS A 87 -10.60 -7.64 -15.52
C LYS A 87 -11.28 -8.56 -14.50
N ILE A 88 -11.22 -8.20 -13.22
CA ILE A 88 -11.83 -8.99 -12.15
C ILE A 88 -13.36 -8.97 -12.29
N THR A 89 -13.96 -7.81 -12.54
CA THR A 89 -15.42 -7.67 -12.61
C THR A 89 -16.03 -8.24 -13.89
N GLN A 90 -15.29 -8.26 -15.02
CA GLN A 90 -15.73 -8.91 -16.27
C GLN A 90 -15.99 -10.42 -16.13
N SER A 91 -15.34 -11.08 -15.17
CA SER A 91 -15.55 -12.51 -14.90
C SER A 91 -16.88 -12.80 -14.15
N GLY A 92 -17.71 -11.78 -13.92
CA GLY A 92 -19.01 -11.92 -13.23
C GLY A 92 -18.89 -12.01 -11.71
N THR A 93 -17.76 -11.57 -11.19
CA THR A 93 -17.56 -11.37 -9.75
C THR A 93 -18.24 -10.09 -9.27
N THR A 94 -18.70 -10.11 -8.05
CA THR A 94 -19.35 -9.04 -7.28
C THR A 94 -18.45 -7.82 -7.11
N PRO A 95 -19.01 -6.68 -6.68
CA PRO A 95 -18.27 -5.46 -6.36
C PRO A 95 -17.09 -5.76 -5.42
N VAL A 96 -15.96 -5.11 -5.64
CA VAL A 96 -14.69 -5.38 -4.97
C VAL A 96 -14.43 -4.32 -3.91
N VAL A 97 -13.99 -4.75 -2.73
CA VAL A 97 -13.36 -3.87 -1.72
C VAL A 97 -11.86 -3.81 -2.00
N ILE A 98 -11.30 -2.62 -2.03
CA ILE A 98 -9.86 -2.44 -2.20
C ILE A 98 -9.21 -2.24 -0.84
N PHE A 99 -8.25 -3.08 -0.50
CA PHE A 99 -7.34 -2.87 0.62
C PHE A 99 -6.03 -2.28 0.08
N GLY A 100 -5.77 -1.01 0.35
CA GLY A 100 -4.54 -0.33 -0.02
C GLY A 100 -3.69 0.02 1.20
N HIS A 101 -2.39 -0.31 1.16
CA HIS A 101 -1.42 0.11 2.15
C HIS A 101 -0.52 1.20 1.58
N SER A 102 -0.34 2.32 2.28
CA SER A 102 0.62 3.37 1.90
C SER A 102 0.40 3.87 0.46
N MET A 103 1.34 3.69 -0.46
CA MET A 103 1.18 3.94 -1.90
C MET A 103 -0.10 3.30 -2.46
N GLY A 104 -0.34 2.03 -2.09
CA GLY A 104 -1.55 1.31 -2.53
C GLY A 104 -2.84 1.94 -2.03
N ALA A 105 -2.83 2.63 -0.88
CA ALA A 105 -3.98 3.38 -0.40
C ALA A 105 -4.26 4.62 -1.26
N LEU A 106 -3.22 5.37 -1.65
CA LEU A 106 -3.36 6.49 -2.60
C LEU A 106 -3.87 6.03 -3.97
N GLN A 107 -3.35 4.91 -4.46
CA GLN A 107 -3.80 4.26 -5.68
C GLN A 107 -5.27 3.87 -5.61
N ALA A 108 -5.70 3.27 -4.49
CA ALA A 108 -7.09 2.86 -4.24
C ALA A 108 -8.04 4.06 -4.19
N MET A 109 -7.65 5.14 -3.51
CA MET A 109 -8.42 6.39 -3.46
C MET A 109 -8.62 6.99 -4.86
N ALA A 110 -7.55 7.07 -5.66
CA ALA A 110 -7.61 7.61 -7.02
C ALA A 110 -8.47 6.72 -7.94
N ALA A 111 -8.35 5.41 -7.85
CA ALA A 111 -9.17 4.46 -8.61
C ALA A 111 -10.65 4.56 -8.25
N ALA A 112 -10.99 4.65 -6.96
CA ALA A 112 -12.38 4.80 -6.50
C ALA A 112 -13.01 6.13 -6.91
N MET A 113 -12.24 7.22 -6.95
CA MET A 113 -12.71 8.49 -7.49
C MET A 113 -13.01 8.40 -9.00
N LEU A 114 -12.11 7.77 -9.76
CA LEU A 114 -12.22 7.70 -11.23
C LEU A 114 -13.26 6.67 -11.70
N ARG A 115 -13.43 5.56 -10.97
CA ARG A 115 -14.35 4.45 -11.28
C ARG A 115 -15.14 4.02 -10.05
N PRO A 116 -16.02 4.90 -9.53
CA PRO A 116 -16.84 4.58 -8.36
C PRO A 116 -17.80 3.40 -8.59
N ASP A 117 -18.09 3.09 -9.84
CA ASP A 117 -18.94 1.96 -10.26
C ASP A 117 -18.30 0.58 -10.00
N LEU A 118 -16.96 0.50 -9.90
CA LEU A 118 -16.21 -0.74 -9.72
C LEU A 118 -15.84 -1.03 -8.26
N VAL A 119 -15.98 -0.04 -7.35
CA VAL A 119 -15.46 -0.13 -5.99
C VAL A 119 -16.61 -0.13 -4.99
N ARG A 120 -16.74 -1.23 -4.22
CA ARG A 120 -17.77 -1.39 -3.18
C ARG A 120 -17.39 -0.74 -1.86
N GLY A 121 -16.10 -0.67 -1.55
CA GLY A 121 -15.55 -0.05 -0.33
C GLY A 121 -14.04 0.06 -0.40
N LEU A 122 -13.46 0.88 0.47
CA LEU A 122 -12.02 1.07 0.61
C LEU A 122 -11.57 0.73 2.03
N ILE A 123 -10.46 0.03 2.14
CA ILE A 123 -9.68 -0.11 3.38
C ILE A 123 -8.34 0.55 3.11
N LEU A 124 -8.09 1.67 3.77
CA LEU A 124 -6.93 2.53 3.57
C LEU A 124 -6.00 2.42 4.77
N GLU A 125 -4.91 1.69 4.63
CA GLU A 125 -3.92 1.53 5.69
C GLU A 125 -2.82 2.57 5.57
N ASP A 126 -2.81 3.48 6.51
CA ASP A 126 -1.79 4.50 6.79
C ASP A 126 -1.29 5.26 5.52
N PRO A 127 -2.21 5.86 4.72
CA PRO A 127 -1.85 6.58 3.50
C PRO A 127 -1.00 7.81 3.81
N PRO A 128 0.13 8.03 3.08
CA PRO A 128 0.89 9.28 3.20
C PRO A 128 0.13 10.42 2.52
N GLY A 129 -0.35 11.38 3.29
CA GLY A 129 -1.09 12.55 2.77
C GLY A 129 -0.17 13.64 2.20
N PRO A 130 -0.74 14.72 1.65
CA PRO A 130 0.02 15.86 1.12
C PRO A 130 0.99 16.48 2.12
N ARG A 131 0.64 16.52 3.41
CA ARG A 131 1.50 17.01 4.48
C ARG A 131 2.77 16.16 4.62
N PHE A 132 2.63 14.84 4.61
CA PHE A 132 3.77 13.93 4.65
C PHE A 132 4.72 14.20 3.48
N LEU A 133 4.20 14.33 2.26
CA LEU A 133 5.00 14.62 1.07
C LEU A 133 5.67 15.99 1.16
N ALA A 134 4.96 17.01 1.61
CA ALA A 134 5.50 18.37 1.76
C ALA A 134 6.65 18.45 2.77
N THR A 135 6.60 17.64 3.83
CA THR A 135 7.61 17.61 4.90
C THR A 135 8.66 16.50 4.74
N LEU A 136 8.68 15.80 3.61
CA LEU A 136 9.54 14.64 3.40
C LEU A 136 11.02 14.94 3.65
N GLU A 137 11.52 16.12 3.26
CA GLU A 137 12.92 16.53 3.43
C GLU A 137 13.37 16.62 4.89
N THR A 138 12.45 16.88 5.79
CA THR A 138 12.71 16.97 7.24
C THR A 138 12.29 15.71 8.00
N ASN A 139 11.81 14.71 7.28
CA ASN A 139 11.27 13.48 7.84
C ASN A 139 12.33 12.36 7.76
N PRO A 140 12.49 11.52 8.79
CA PRO A 140 13.36 10.34 8.75
C PRO A 140 13.10 9.40 7.54
N TYR A 141 11.90 9.42 7.00
CA TYR A 141 11.53 8.63 5.82
C TYR A 141 12.28 9.02 4.55
N GLN A 142 12.73 10.25 4.38
CA GLN A 142 13.57 10.63 3.24
C GLN A 142 14.83 9.76 3.18
N HIS A 143 15.52 9.61 4.30
CA HIS A 143 16.75 8.81 4.39
C HIS A 143 16.46 7.33 4.10
N LEU A 144 15.32 6.82 4.61
CA LEU A 144 14.89 5.47 4.33
C LEU A 144 14.60 5.27 2.83
N PHE A 145 13.86 6.17 2.19
CA PHE A 145 13.52 6.05 0.76
C PHE A 145 14.74 6.20 -0.14
N LEU A 146 15.68 7.08 0.19
CA LEU A 146 16.96 7.19 -0.52
C LEU A 146 17.77 5.89 -0.41
N ALA A 147 17.81 5.28 0.78
CA ALA A 147 18.47 4.00 0.96
C ALA A 147 17.75 2.88 0.19
N MET A 148 16.42 2.84 0.24
CA MET A 148 15.62 1.87 -0.52
C MET A 148 15.83 2.02 -2.03
N GLN A 149 15.85 3.25 -2.55
CA GLN A 149 16.17 3.53 -3.96
C GLN A 149 17.55 2.99 -4.34
N ARG A 150 18.57 3.29 -3.51
CA ARG A 150 19.95 2.81 -3.73
C ARG A 150 20.04 1.28 -3.79
N PHE A 151 19.24 0.58 -3.01
CA PHE A 151 19.25 -0.87 -2.93
C PHE A 151 18.24 -1.55 -3.84
N ALA A 152 17.35 -0.80 -4.48
CA ALA A 152 16.37 -1.34 -5.43
C ALA A 152 17.08 -1.99 -6.64
N GLY A 153 16.62 -3.17 -7.03
CA GLY A 153 17.21 -3.96 -8.13
C GLY A 153 18.62 -4.48 -7.86
N CYS A 154 19.12 -4.35 -6.63
CA CYS A 154 20.47 -4.75 -6.28
C CYS A 154 20.68 -6.28 -6.45
N PRO A 155 21.79 -6.74 -7.09
CA PRO A 155 22.07 -8.16 -7.34
C PRO A 155 22.58 -8.90 -6.10
N LEU A 156 22.89 -8.21 -5.00
CA LEU A 156 23.44 -8.82 -3.79
C LEU A 156 22.55 -9.96 -3.26
N PRO A 157 23.12 -10.96 -2.60
CA PRO A 157 22.34 -11.94 -1.86
C PRO A 157 21.43 -11.28 -0.83
N THR A 158 20.21 -11.79 -0.64
CA THR A 158 19.21 -11.18 0.27
C THR A 158 19.74 -11.00 1.70
N ALA A 159 20.55 -11.96 2.20
CA ALA A 159 21.13 -11.85 3.54
C ALA A 159 22.16 -10.72 3.65
N GLU A 160 22.94 -10.49 2.59
CA GLU A 160 23.90 -9.38 2.54
C GLU A 160 23.18 -8.04 2.45
N LEU A 161 22.19 -7.94 1.57
CA LEU A 161 21.39 -6.73 1.44
C LEU A 161 20.65 -6.38 2.76
N ALA A 162 20.14 -7.39 3.48
CA ALA A 162 19.52 -7.18 4.79
C ALA A 162 20.51 -6.62 5.82
N ARG A 163 21.77 -7.09 5.82
CA ARG A 163 22.83 -6.54 6.68
C ARG A 163 23.14 -5.09 6.32
N GLN A 164 23.23 -4.76 5.04
CA GLN A 164 23.48 -3.40 4.59
C GLN A 164 22.29 -2.47 4.92
N LEU A 165 21.05 -2.96 4.81
CA LEU A 165 19.87 -2.22 5.27
C LEU A 165 19.93 -1.93 6.78
N ALA A 166 20.40 -2.87 7.60
CA ALA A 166 20.54 -2.68 9.03
C ALA A 166 21.50 -1.52 9.39
N GLU A 167 22.50 -1.25 8.56
CA GLU A 167 23.48 -0.17 8.77
C GLU A 167 22.98 1.21 8.27
N VAL A 168 21.82 1.30 7.64
CA VAL A 168 21.25 2.59 7.19
C VAL A 168 21.01 3.49 8.39
N GLN A 169 21.57 4.72 8.30
CA GLN A 169 21.43 5.74 9.33
C GLN A 169 20.16 6.55 9.08
N LEU A 170 19.32 6.62 10.08
CA LEU A 170 18.12 7.46 10.11
C LEU A 170 18.38 8.63 11.08
N PRO A 171 17.85 9.83 10.83
CA PRO A 171 17.88 10.92 11.80
C PRO A 171 17.25 10.48 13.13
N GLY A 172 17.90 10.76 14.23
CA GLY A 172 17.38 10.54 15.57
C GLY A 172 16.47 11.69 16.03
N ALA A 173 16.08 11.65 17.30
CA ALA A 173 15.20 12.67 17.90
C ALA A 173 15.81 14.07 17.94
N THR A 174 17.13 14.19 17.83
CA THR A 174 17.85 15.47 17.74
C THR A 174 18.71 15.49 16.48
N SER A 175 19.05 16.68 15.98
CA SER A 175 19.88 16.87 14.79
C SER A 175 21.30 16.27 14.92
N SER A 176 21.73 15.99 16.14
CA SER A 176 23.06 15.42 16.43
C SER A 176 23.05 13.90 16.65
N THR A 177 21.89 13.26 16.63
CA THR A 177 21.75 11.82 16.85
C THR A 177 21.33 11.11 15.58
N SER A 178 21.85 9.90 15.38
CA SER A 178 21.38 8.99 14.34
C SER A 178 21.04 7.63 14.95
N ILE A 179 20.12 6.93 14.33
CA ILE A 179 19.66 5.61 14.74
C ILE A 179 19.86 4.66 13.55
N ARG A 180 20.52 3.53 13.78
CA ARG A 180 20.62 2.51 12.73
C ARG A 180 19.26 1.85 12.51
N LEU A 181 18.92 1.57 11.26
CA LEU A 181 17.68 0.87 10.94
C LEU A 181 17.60 -0.49 11.64
N GLY A 182 18.73 -1.18 11.82
CA GLY A 182 18.83 -2.45 12.55
C GLY A 182 18.59 -2.34 14.06
N ASP A 183 18.61 -1.15 14.64
CA ASP A 183 18.30 -0.95 16.07
C ASP A 183 16.77 -0.80 16.31
N VAL A 184 16.01 -0.49 15.24
CA VAL A 184 14.54 -0.29 15.30
C VAL A 184 13.75 -1.30 14.44
N ARG A 185 14.42 -2.14 13.68
CA ARG A 185 13.83 -3.22 12.86
C ARG A 185 14.57 -4.52 13.09
N ASP A 186 13.85 -5.58 13.33
CA ASP A 186 14.43 -6.92 13.45
C ASP A 186 14.96 -7.46 12.10
N MET A 187 15.88 -8.41 12.17
CA MET A 187 16.53 -8.98 10.99
C MET A 187 15.58 -9.75 10.06
N ALA A 188 14.47 -10.28 10.55
CA ALA A 188 13.48 -10.96 9.71
C ALA A 188 12.74 -9.93 8.85
N SER A 189 12.29 -8.82 9.44
CA SER A 189 11.73 -7.66 8.73
C SER A 189 12.68 -7.09 7.69
N LEU A 190 13.96 -6.92 8.04
CA LEU A 190 14.97 -6.39 7.12
C LEU A 190 15.24 -7.37 5.97
N ARG A 191 15.25 -8.67 6.25
CA ARG A 191 15.41 -9.71 5.23
C ARG A 191 14.22 -9.76 4.26
N LEU A 192 13.00 -9.57 4.77
CA LEU A 192 11.80 -9.44 3.92
C LEU A 192 11.90 -8.20 3.04
N SER A 193 12.25 -7.05 3.61
CA SER A 193 12.45 -5.79 2.85
C SER A 193 13.53 -5.96 1.78
N ALA A 194 14.67 -6.56 2.10
CA ALA A 194 15.72 -6.87 1.15
C ALA A 194 15.22 -7.79 0.01
N SER A 195 14.41 -8.80 0.33
CA SER A 195 13.81 -9.69 -0.66
C SER A 195 12.88 -8.95 -1.63
N CYS A 196 12.10 -7.99 -1.14
CA CYS A 196 11.25 -7.14 -1.97
C CYS A 196 12.10 -6.21 -2.85
N LEU A 197 13.06 -5.49 -2.26
CA LEU A 197 13.88 -4.48 -2.96
C LEU A 197 14.67 -5.05 -4.15
N LYS A 198 15.08 -6.30 -4.11
CA LYS A 198 15.74 -6.95 -5.24
C LYS A 198 14.90 -6.98 -6.52
N GLN A 199 13.58 -6.89 -6.39
CA GLN A 199 12.61 -6.94 -7.48
C GLN A 199 11.93 -5.58 -7.71
N VAL A 200 12.55 -4.49 -7.25
CA VAL A 200 12.01 -3.13 -7.40
C VAL A 200 12.84 -2.36 -8.44
N ASP A 201 12.15 -1.64 -9.32
CA ASP A 201 12.78 -0.63 -10.16
C ASP A 201 13.15 0.59 -9.31
N PRO A 202 14.42 1.01 -9.24
CA PRO A 202 14.79 2.19 -8.45
C PRO A 202 14.02 3.46 -8.84
N ALA A 203 13.58 3.59 -10.09
CA ALA A 203 12.83 4.73 -10.59
C ALA A 203 11.44 4.92 -9.92
N VAL A 204 10.91 3.90 -9.21
CA VAL A 204 9.64 4.03 -8.47
C VAL A 204 9.73 5.08 -7.35
N TYR A 205 10.94 5.36 -6.88
CA TYR A 205 11.16 6.36 -5.83
C TYR A 205 11.32 7.78 -6.36
N ASP A 206 11.57 7.98 -7.66
CA ASP A 206 11.84 9.30 -8.24
C ASP A 206 10.69 10.30 -7.98
N PRO A 207 9.42 10.02 -8.32
CA PRO A 207 8.33 10.97 -8.09
C PRO A 207 8.03 11.17 -6.60
N LEU A 208 8.28 10.17 -5.75
CA LEU A 208 8.13 10.29 -4.29
C LEU A 208 9.19 11.24 -3.72
N LEU A 209 10.47 11.02 -4.04
CA LEU A 209 11.58 11.84 -3.56
C LEU A 209 11.54 13.25 -4.15
N ALA A 210 11.06 13.42 -5.37
CA ALA A 210 10.79 14.71 -5.98
C ALA A 210 9.53 15.42 -5.44
N LYS A 211 8.77 14.79 -4.54
CA LYS A 211 7.50 15.31 -3.98
C LYS A 211 6.40 15.55 -5.05
N THR A 212 6.53 14.87 -6.19
CA THR A 212 5.59 14.98 -7.33
C THR A 212 4.67 13.75 -7.47
N TRP A 213 4.65 12.90 -6.46
CA TRP A 213 3.93 11.62 -6.51
C TRP A 213 2.45 11.76 -6.86
N LEU A 214 1.80 12.84 -6.35
CA LEU A 214 0.41 13.19 -6.63
C LEU A 214 0.25 14.12 -7.86
N LEU A 215 1.26 14.27 -8.71
CA LEU A 215 1.18 15.16 -9.88
C LEU A 215 -0.01 14.80 -10.78
N GLY A 216 -0.89 15.80 -11.00
CA GLY A 216 -2.11 15.63 -11.78
C GLY A 216 -3.31 15.10 -10.98
N LEU A 217 -3.16 14.92 -9.66
CA LEU A 217 -4.25 14.58 -8.74
C LEU A 217 -4.33 15.65 -7.65
N ASP A 218 -5.54 16.17 -7.42
CA ASP A 218 -5.84 17.02 -6.28
C ASP A 218 -6.42 16.16 -5.15
N PHE A 219 -5.78 16.21 -3.99
CA PHE A 219 -6.12 15.31 -2.88
C PHE A 219 -7.52 15.53 -2.32
N ASP A 220 -7.97 16.78 -2.20
CA ASP A 220 -9.31 17.10 -1.70
C ASP A 220 -10.40 16.74 -2.72
N THR A 221 -10.10 16.89 -4.01
CA THR A 221 -10.97 16.39 -5.09
C THR A 221 -11.06 14.86 -5.05
N MET A 222 -9.94 14.18 -4.78
CA MET A 222 -9.95 12.72 -4.60
C MET A 222 -10.88 12.30 -3.46
N LEU A 223 -10.77 12.92 -2.28
CA LEU A 223 -11.61 12.62 -1.12
C LEU A 223 -13.08 12.81 -1.45
N LYS A 224 -13.45 13.96 -2.02
CA LYS A 224 -14.83 14.30 -2.41
C LYS A 224 -15.40 13.40 -3.51
N GLY A 225 -14.53 12.80 -4.32
CA GLY A 225 -14.92 11.91 -5.42
C GLY A 225 -15.18 10.46 -4.98
N ILE A 226 -14.73 10.04 -3.79
CA ILE A 226 -15.01 8.72 -3.25
C ILE A 226 -16.48 8.59 -2.87
N ARG A 227 -17.16 7.59 -3.44
CA ARG A 227 -18.61 7.35 -3.27
C ARG A 227 -18.96 6.14 -2.42
N CYS A 228 -17.99 5.27 -2.17
CA CYS A 228 -18.15 4.07 -1.36
C CYS A 228 -17.74 4.31 0.10
N PRO A 229 -18.20 3.48 1.05
CA PRO A 229 -17.71 3.49 2.42
C PRO A 229 -16.21 3.28 2.51
N VAL A 230 -15.58 3.91 3.50
CA VAL A 230 -14.12 3.85 3.74
C VAL A 230 -13.85 3.43 5.17
N LEU A 231 -12.95 2.46 5.35
CA LEU A 231 -12.29 2.14 6.60
C LEU A 231 -10.87 2.70 6.54
N LEU A 232 -10.57 3.73 7.34
CA LEU A 232 -9.24 4.31 7.47
C LEU A 232 -8.55 3.72 8.69
N LEU A 233 -7.39 3.06 8.48
CA LEU A 233 -6.55 2.51 9.53
C LEU A 233 -5.30 3.38 9.67
N ALA A 234 -5.08 3.96 10.83
CA ALA A 234 -3.96 4.86 11.09
C ALA A 234 -3.03 4.32 12.16
N GLY A 235 -1.73 4.25 11.84
CA GLY A 235 -0.68 3.98 12.79
C GLY A 235 -0.35 5.19 13.66
N GLU A 236 0.52 5.00 14.63
CA GLU A 236 1.00 6.06 15.51
C GLU A 236 2.30 6.68 14.97
N GLU A 237 2.34 8.01 14.79
CA GLU A 237 3.52 8.72 14.25
C GLU A 237 4.79 8.44 15.07
N SER A 238 4.68 8.39 16.41
CA SER A 238 5.80 8.09 17.31
C SER A 238 6.38 6.68 17.12
N ARG A 239 5.65 5.80 16.43
CA ARG A 239 6.05 4.45 16.05
C ARG A 239 6.36 4.31 14.56
N GLY A 240 6.40 5.42 13.83
CA GLY A 240 6.64 5.46 12.40
C GLY A 240 5.37 5.31 11.55
N GLY A 241 4.20 5.71 12.05
CA GLY A 241 3.02 5.93 11.21
C GLY A 241 3.25 7.13 10.28
N MET A 242 2.74 7.07 9.06
CA MET A 242 2.86 8.15 8.07
C MET A 242 1.64 9.08 8.04
N LEU A 243 0.57 8.71 8.72
CA LEU A 243 -0.69 9.45 8.73
C LEU A 243 -0.87 10.21 10.06
N PRO A 244 -0.53 11.51 10.13
CA PRO A 244 -0.81 12.34 11.30
C PRO A 244 -2.30 12.38 11.63
N VAL A 245 -2.65 12.57 12.90
CA VAL A 245 -4.04 12.68 13.36
C VAL A 245 -4.81 13.73 12.56
N THR A 246 -4.19 14.89 12.31
CA THR A 246 -4.82 15.98 11.53
C THR A 246 -5.10 15.61 10.07
N GLU A 247 -4.26 14.79 9.45
CA GLU A 247 -4.51 14.28 8.09
C GLU A 247 -5.56 13.16 8.10
N ALA A 248 -5.58 12.31 9.15
CA ALA A 248 -6.63 11.30 9.32
C ALA A 248 -8.01 11.95 9.49
N GLU A 249 -8.10 13.01 10.30
CA GLU A 249 -9.32 13.83 10.45
C GLU A 249 -9.74 14.49 9.13
N ARG A 250 -8.78 15.00 8.34
CA ARG A 250 -9.04 15.56 7.02
C ARG A 250 -9.60 14.52 6.06
N ILE A 251 -9.02 13.31 6.03
CA ILE A 251 -9.56 12.22 5.20
C ILE A 251 -10.96 11.85 5.68
N ALA A 252 -11.14 11.61 6.98
CA ALA A 252 -12.42 11.22 7.54
C ALA A 252 -13.53 12.25 7.30
N SER A 253 -13.20 13.56 7.35
CA SER A 253 -14.17 14.63 7.08
C SER A 253 -14.37 14.92 5.58
N GLY A 254 -13.40 14.55 4.74
CA GLY A 254 -13.45 14.78 3.30
C GLY A 254 -14.21 13.71 2.52
N VAL A 255 -14.43 12.54 3.11
CA VAL A 255 -15.18 11.40 2.55
C VAL A 255 -16.54 11.31 3.22
N ALA A 256 -17.60 11.09 2.42
CA ALA A 256 -18.98 11.10 2.91
C ALA A 256 -19.29 10.01 3.95
N ASP A 257 -18.67 8.83 3.83
CA ASP A 257 -18.83 7.70 4.74
C ASP A 257 -17.44 7.13 5.05
N CYS A 258 -16.88 7.53 6.19
CA CYS A 258 -15.54 7.11 6.60
C CYS A 258 -15.52 6.72 8.09
N LEU A 259 -15.15 5.46 8.34
CA LEU A 259 -14.81 4.95 9.67
C LEU A 259 -13.30 5.08 9.86
N TRP A 260 -12.87 5.72 10.93
CA TRP A 260 -11.46 5.87 11.26
C TRP A 260 -11.09 5.08 12.53
N VAL A 261 -10.10 4.20 12.40
CA VAL A 261 -9.56 3.39 13.50
C VAL A 261 -8.09 3.72 13.69
N ARG A 262 -7.73 4.10 14.93
CA ARG A 262 -6.34 4.34 15.31
C ARG A 262 -5.77 3.11 16.00
N PHE A 263 -4.53 2.74 15.62
CA PHE A 263 -3.79 1.62 16.19
C PHE A 263 -2.69 2.13 17.12
N PRO A 264 -2.90 2.16 18.44
CA PRO A 264 -1.89 2.60 19.38
C PRO A 264 -0.71 1.63 19.39
N ASN A 265 0.49 2.15 19.65
CA ASN A 265 1.75 1.40 19.67
C ASN A 265 2.12 0.69 18.35
N THR A 266 1.47 1.04 17.26
CA THR A 266 1.63 0.42 15.94
C THR A 266 2.07 1.48 14.93
N GLY A 267 3.12 1.18 14.16
CA GLY A 267 3.61 2.08 13.11
C GLY A 267 2.93 1.84 11.75
N HIS A 268 3.65 2.13 10.69
CA HIS A 268 3.18 2.13 9.30
C HIS A 268 2.68 0.76 8.76
N LEU A 269 3.12 -0.36 9.33
CA LEU A 269 2.78 -1.72 8.87
C LEU A 269 1.77 -2.37 9.82
N ILE A 270 0.52 -1.89 9.84
CA ILE A 270 -0.53 -2.33 10.77
C ILE A 270 -0.87 -3.81 10.53
N HIS A 271 -1.05 -4.21 9.26
CA HIS A 271 -1.36 -5.59 8.88
C HIS A 271 -0.27 -6.61 9.29
N TRP A 272 0.96 -6.16 9.59
CA TRP A 272 2.05 -6.98 10.09
C TRP A 272 2.18 -6.96 11.61
N THR A 273 2.07 -5.78 12.21
CA THR A 273 2.43 -5.57 13.63
C THR A 273 1.21 -5.67 14.56
N ALA A 274 0.01 -5.52 14.01
CA ALA A 274 -1.27 -5.63 14.73
C ALA A 274 -2.28 -6.46 13.93
N THR A 275 -1.84 -7.60 13.38
CA THR A 275 -2.60 -8.43 12.41
C THR A 275 -4.01 -8.77 12.90
N GLU A 276 -4.15 -9.26 14.13
CA GLU A 276 -5.45 -9.67 14.69
C GLU A 276 -6.41 -8.49 14.83
N ALA A 277 -5.93 -7.35 15.35
CA ALA A 277 -6.76 -6.15 15.50
C ALA A 277 -7.12 -5.53 14.14
N CYS A 278 -6.18 -5.59 13.18
CA CYS A 278 -6.44 -5.20 11.80
C CYS A 278 -7.55 -6.06 11.18
N LEU A 279 -7.44 -7.38 11.28
CA LEU A 279 -8.44 -8.33 10.80
C LEU A 279 -9.81 -8.11 11.43
N ALA A 280 -9.88 -7.90 12.76
CA ALA A 280 -11.13 -7.61 13.45
C ALA A 280 -11.84 -6.37 12.87
N SER A 281 -11.08 -5.28 12.63
CA SER A 281 -11.61 -4.06 12.02
C SER A 281 -12.08 -4.30 10.58
N VAL A 282 -11.30 -5.05 9.80
CA VAL A 282 -11.60 -5.38 8.40
C VAL A 282 -12.85 -6.25 8.30
N HIS A 283 -12.98 -7.31 9.11
CA HIS A 283 -14.17 -8.18 9.10
C HIS A 283 -15.43 -7.40 9.47
N SER A 284 -15.37 -6.59 10.55
CA SER A 284 -16.50 -5.75 10.95
C SER A 284 -16.95 -4.78 9.84
N PHE A 285 -15.98 -4.19 9.12
CA PHE A 285 -16.26 -3.33 7.99
C PHE A 285 -16.92 -4.10 6.84
N LEU A 286 -16.37 -5.24 6.45
CA LEU A 286 -16.91 -6.08 5.38
C LEU A 286 -18.35 -6.55 5.68
N GLU A 287 -18.63 -6.99 6.91
CA GLU A 287 -19.98 -7.36 7.36
C GLU A 287 -20.96 -6.17 7.26
N SER A 288 -20.50 -4.95 7.50
CA SER A 288 -21.34 -3.75 7.36
C SER A 288 -21.74 -3.46 5.91
N LEU A 289 -20.93 -3.91 4.94
CA LEU A 289 -21.19 -3.72 3.51
C LEU A 289 -22.13 -4.79 2.93
N GLU A 290 -22.29 -5.91 3.62
CA GLU A 290 -23.14 -7.06 3.19
C GLU A 290 -24.60 -6.91 3.65
N ARG A 291 -24.88 -5.96 4.53
CA ARG A 291 -26.23 -5.64 5.04
C ARG A 291 -26.94 -4.61 4.14
#